data_6dd927758937dbd18f7569d43cb39f6b
#
_entry.id   6dd927758937dbd18f7569d43cb39f6b
#
_cell.length_a   1.000
_cell.length_b   1.000
_cell.length_c   1.000
_cell.angle_alpha   90.00
_cell.angle_beta   90.00
_cell.angle_gamma   90.00
#
_symmetry.space_group_name_H-M   'P 1'
#
loop_
_entity.id
_entity.type
_entity.pdbx_description
1 polymer ?
#
loop_
_entity_poly.entity_id
_entity_poly.type
_entity_poly.pdbx_seq_one_letter_code
_entity_poly.pdbx_strand_id
1 'polypeptide(L)'
;MYVVNGQKIYIGSHHGADRYWTIAVTDPKGKRHQNVSWFMIDASLPGITTQPLYMLSAQSEGETDEHGHKNIIFFDNVRVPADCLVGGENNGWKVASTHLEVEHSGQGNIRTNPVWTALLAHCRTQHRDGRPLIEDPDVRAKLAEIFSRLEAVRLLSTRNFWMVYAGEKRSYEGSQVSYLRKTTNLWLTKAIIELLGPAALTNDPVLGAIDGMAEAQQRRGIVEQHPGGTTDIQRVVIARRLGVGAREPQQAGRLGEEGMARKTAQPVEA
;
A
#
# COMPACT_ATOMS: atom_id res chain seq x y z
N MET A 1 -19.23 -6.41 26.50
CA MET A 1 -19.55 -7.21 25.31
C MET A 1 -20.12 -6.26 24.26
N TYR A 2 -19.68 -6.38 23.01
CA TYR A 2 -20.15 -5.59 21.86
C TYR A 2 -20.91 -6.50 20.90
N VAL A 3 -21.85 -5.94 20.15
CA VAL A 3 -22.53 -6.64 19.04
C VAL A 3 -22.13 -5.91 17.75
N VAL A 4 -21.42 -6.63 16.87
CA VAL A 4 -20.89 -6.04 15.64
C VAL A 4 -21.73 -6.49 14.46
N ASN A 5 -22.17 -5.52 13.67
CA ASN A 5 -22.92 -5.72 12.43
C ASN A 5 -22.28 -4.89 11.31
N GLY A 6 -22.23 -5.45 10.10
CA GLY A 6 -21.72 -4.75 8.92
C GLY A 6 -20.80 -5.61 8.07
N GLN A 7 -19.98 -4.94 7.26
CA GLN A 7 -19.07 -5.64 6.36
C GLN A 7 -17.75 -4.88 6.18
N LYS A 8 -16.71 -5.61 5.81
CA LYS A 8 -15.42 -5.09 5.36
C LYS A 8 -15.08 -5.66 4.00
N ILE A 9 -14.57 -4.84 3.10
CA ILE A 9 -14.24 -5.23 1.73
C ILE A 9 -12.75 -4.99 1.46
N TYR A 10 -12.20 -5.69 0.49
CA TYR A 10 -10.79 -5.66 0.09
C TYR A 10 -9.82 -6.17 1.16
N ILE A 11 -10.29 -7.10 1.98
CA ILE A 11 -9.47 -7.69 3.05
C ILE A 11 -8.46 -8.67 2.43
N GLY A 12 -7.18 -8.38 2.61
CA GLY A 12 -6.09 -9.29 2.27
C GLY A 12 -5.78 -10.28 3.38
N SER A 13 -4.91 -11.26 3.08
CA SER A 13 -4.32 -12.18 4.07
C SER A 13 -5.35 -12.91 4.95
N HIS A 14 -6.54 -13.20 4.38
CA HIS A 14 -7.58 -13.95 5.09
C HIS A 14 -7.17 -15.40 5.38
N HIS A 15 -6.35 -15.99 4.50
CA HIS A 15 -5.92 -17.38 4.64
C HIS A 15 -5.05 -17.55 5.90
N GLY A 16 -5.55 -18.35 6.86
CA GLY A 16 -4.88 -18.59 8.12
C GLY A 16 -4.94 -17.43 9.13
N ALA A 17 -5.81 -16.45 8.91
CA ALA A 17 -6.03 -15.40 9.89
C ALA A 17 -6.88 -15.93 11.06
N ASP A 18 -6.32 -15.92 12.27
CA ASP A 18 -7.04 -16.26 13.50
C ASP A 18 -7.89 -15.08 14.00
N ARG A 19 -7.54 -13.85 13.63
CA ARG A 19 -8.19 -12.63 14.13
C ARG A 19 -8.31 -11.56 13.07
N TYR A 20 -9.39 -10.78 13.16
CA TYR A 20 -9.60 -9.60 12.35
C TYR A 20 -9.26 -8.33 13.15
N TRP A 21 -8.30 -7.59 12.66
CA TRP A 21 -7.90 -6.27 13.15
C TRP A 21 -8.79 -5.20 12.48
N THR A 22 -9.84 -4.74 13.18
CA THR A 22 -10.89 -3.96 12.53
C THR A 22 -11.38 -2.78 13.37
N ILE A 23 -11.89 -1.76 12.68
CA ILE A 23 -12.52 -0.57 13.27
C ILE A 23 -14.03 -0.63 13.09
N ALA A 24 -14.78 -0.24 14.13
CA ALA A 24 -16.22 -0.13 14.09
C ALA A 24 -16.70 1.16 14.78
N VAL A 25 -17.89 1.64 14.39
CA VAL A 25 -18.54 2.78 15.04
C VAL A 25 -19.12 2.31 16.37
N THR A 26 -18.71 2.94 17.46
CA THR A 26 -19.22 2.67 18.82
C THR A 26 -20.11 3.78 19.34
N ASP A 27 -19.97 5.00 18.84
CA ASP A 27 -20.85 6.13 19.13
C ASP A 27 -21.36 6.79 17.83
N PRO A 28 -22.55 6.40 17.31
CA PRO A 28 -23.11 6.97 16.09
C PRO A 28 -23.37 8.49 16.15
N LYS A 29 -23.46 9.07 17.35
CA LYS A 29 -23.69 10.51 17.57
C LYS A 29 -22.42 11.27 17.91
N GLY A 30 -21.31 10.57 18.08
CA GLY A 30 -20.01 11.12 18.44
C GLY A 30 -19.41 11.96 17.32
N LYS A 31 -18.49 12.86 17.69
CA LYS A 31 -17.74 13.66 16.72
C LYS A 31 -16.86 12.76 15.86
N ARG A 32 -16.68 13.14 14.59
CA ARG A 32 -15.77 12.46 13.66
C ARG A 32 -14.41 12.22 14.33
N HIS A 33 -13.86 11.01 14.15
CA HIS A 33 -12.62 10.52 14.77
C HIS A 33 -12.66 10.23 16.28
N GLN A 34 -13.78 10.54 16.95
CA GLN A 34 -14.02 10.25 18.39
C GLN A 34 -15.26 9.37 18.57
N ASN A 35 -15.64 8.65 17.54
CA ASN A 35 -16.86 7.86 17.48
C ASN A 35 -16.63 6.41 17.02
N VAL A 36 -15.37 6.02 16.91
CA VAL A 36 -14.96 4.69 16.43
C VAL A 36 -14.02 4.04 17.43
N SER A 37 -14.13 2.72 17.53
CA SER A 37 -13.26 1.90 18.37
C SER A 37 -12.57 0.85 17.54
N TRP A 38 -11.43 0.36 17.99
CA TRP A 38 -10.66 -0.66 17.32
C TRP A 38 -10.76 -1.99 18.05
N PHE A 39 -10.92 -3.06 17.31
CA PHE A 39 -11.13 -4.41 17.86
C PHE A 39 -10.18 -5.41 17.23
N MET A 40 -9.77 -6.40 18.01
CA MET A 40 -9.10 -7.61 17.57
C MET A 40 -10.11 -8.77 17.70
N ILE A 41 -10.88 -9.01 16.66
CA ILE A 41 -12.01 -9.95 16.65
C ILE A 41 -11.51 -11.34 16.27
N ASP A 42 -11.83 -12.35 17.05
CA ASP A 42 -11.56 -13.76 16.72
C ASP A 42 -12.36 -14.16 15.48
N ALA A 43 -11.66 -14.69 14.47
CA ALA A 43 -12.25 -15.04 13.18
C ALA A 43 -13.23 -16.23 13.24
N SER A 44 -13.17 -17.01 14.32
CA SER A 44 -14.05 -18.19 14.54
C SER A 44 -15.38 -17.85 15.20
N LEU A 45 -15.61 -16.58 15.59
CA LEU A 45 -16.86 -16.21 16.24
C LEU A 45 -18.07 -16.43 15.34
N PRO A 46 -19.18 -16.95 15.90
CA PRO A 46 -20.44 -17.13 15.16
C PRO A 46 -20.95 -15.80 14.57
N GLY A 47 -21.48 -15.87 13.35
CA GLY A 47 -21.98 -14.71 12.62
C GLY A 47 -20.93 -14.04 11.71
N ILE A 48 -19.71 -14.57 11.65
CA ILE A 48 -18.70 -14.13 10.69
C ILE A 48 -18.75 -15.04 9.47
N THR A 49 -18.89 -14.44 8.29
CA THR A 49 -18.78 -15.14 6.99
C THR A 49 -17.86 -14.39 6.06
N THR A 50 -17.18 -15.12 5.19
CA THR A 50 -16.22 -14.59 4.22
C THR A 50 -16.60 -14.98 2.81
N GLN A 51 -16.43 -14.05 1.87
CA GLN A 51 -16.58 -14.31 0.44
C GLN A 51 -15.32 -13.84 -0.30
N PRO A 52 -14.77 -14.62 -1.24
CA PRO A 52 -13.68 -14.16 -2.08
C PRO A 52 -14.13 -13.01 -2.97
N LEU A 53 -13.24 -12.05 -3.16
CA LEU A 53 -13.38 -10.92 -4.09
C LEU A 53 -12.22 -10.98 -5.08
N TYR A 54 -12.51 -11.42 -6.29
CA TYR A 54 -11.51 -11.52 -7.34
C TYR A 54 -11.12 -10.13 -7.85
N MET A 55 -9.85 -9.86 -7.83
CA MET A 55 -9.28 -8.60 -8.29
C MET A 55 -8.77 -8.75 -9.72
N LEU A 56 -8.70 -7.64 -10.45
CA LEU A 56 -8.07 -7.62 -11.78
C LEU A 56 -6.63 -8.19 -11.77
N SER A 57 -5.94 -8.12 -10.65
CA SER A 57 -4.60 -8.69 -10.48
C SER A 57 -4.56 -10.19 -10.28
N ALA A 58 -5.69 -10.88 -10.10
CA ALA A 58 -5.74 -12.33 -10.04
C ALA A 58 -5.33 -12.93 -11.39
N GLN A 59 -4.56 -14.02 -11.37
CA GLN A 59 -4.12 -14.66 -12.62
C GLN A 59 -5.17 -15.59 -13.20
N SER A 60 -5.95 -16.27 -12.35
CA SER A 60 -7.08 -17.11 -12.75
C SER A 60 -8.14 -17.21 -11.67
N GLU A 61 -9.36 -17.62 -12.04
CA GLU A 61 -10.38 -18.00 -11.09
C GLU A 61 -9.91 -19.26 -10.33
N GLY A 62 -9.90 -19.18 -9.00
CA GLY A 62 -9.51 -20.30 -8.13
C GLY A 62 -8.05 -20.28 -7.69
N GLU A 63 -7.20 -19.41 -8.21
CA GLU A 63 -5.87 -19.19 -7.61
C GLU A 63 -6.02 -18.57 -6.23
N THR A 64 -5.53 -19.30 -5.24
CA THR A 64 -5.50 -18.89 -3.82
C THR A 64 -4.26 -18.09 -3.47
N ASP A 65 -3.60 -17.52 -4.48
CA ASP A 65 -2.39 -16.76 -4.23
C ASP A 65 -2.72 -15.50 -3.42
N GLU A 66 -1.89 -15.19 -2.45
CA GLU A 66 -2.05 -14.05 -1.52
C GLU A 66 -2.19 -12.70 -2.23
N HIS A 67 -1.90 -12.63 -3.51
CA HIS A 67 -1.86 -11.43 -4.32
C HIS A 67 -3.04 -11.31 -5.28
N GLY A 68 -3.74 -12.42 -5.58
CA GLY A 68 -4.73 -12.49 -6.64
C GLY A 68 -6.14 -12.09 -6.22
N HIS A 69 -6.57 -12.44 -5.03
CA HIS A 69 -7.90 -12.10 -4.56
C HIS A 69 -7.88 -11.43 -3.19
N LYS A 70 -8.95 -10.72 -2.91
CA LYS A 70 -9.27 -10.15 -1.61
C LYS A 70 -10.52 -10.84 -1.08
N ASN A 71 -10.95 -10.43 0.09
CA ASN A 71 -12.15 -11.00 0.70
C ASN A 71 -13.12 -9.89 1.12
N ILE A 72 -14.39 -10.23 1.15
CA ILE A 72 -15.43 -9.48 1.83
C ILE A 72 -15.74 -10.25 3.10
N ILE A 73 -15.73 -9.58 4.25
CA ILE A 73 -16.06 -10.18 5.54
C ILE A 73 -17.36 -9.56 6.03
N PHE A 74 -18.32 -10.40 6.34
CA PHE A 74 -19.61 -10.00 6.87
C PHE A 74 -19.66 -10.33 8.36
N PHE A 75 -20.22 -9.41 9.13
CA PHE A 75 -20.50 -9.56 10.55
C PHE A 75 -22.00 -9.44 10.75
N ASP A 76 -22.64 -10.53 11.21
CA ASP A 76 -24.06 -10.58 11.51
C ASP A 76 -24.26 -10.94 12.99
N ASN A 77 -24.63 -9.94 13.77
CA ASN A 77 -24.86 -10.03 15.22
C ASN A 77 -23.69 -10.70 15.98
N VAL A 78 -22.44 -10.45 15.53
CA VAL A 78 -21.23 -11.04 16.12
C VAL A 78 -21.03 -10.50 17.54
N ARG A 79 -21.04 -11.41 18.52
CA ARG A 79 -20.83 -11.07 19.94
C ARG A 79 -19.33 -11.04 20.25
N VAL A 80 -18.79 -9.85 20.36
CA VAL A 80 -17.36 -9.60 20.60
C VAL A 80 -17.12 -9.31 22.08
N PRO A 81 -16.28 -10.07 22.78
CA PRO A 81 -15.89 -9.81 24.16
C PRO A 81 -15.30 -8.40 24.35
N ALA A 82 -15.45 -7.83 25.55
CA ALA A 82 -14.98 -6.47 25.81
C ALA A 82 -13.46 -6.35 25.84
N ASP A 83 -12.75 -7.41 26.14
CA ASP A 83 -11.29 -7.51 26.12
C ASP A 83 -10.68 -7.53 24.70
N CYS A 84 -11.51 -7.72 23.67
CA CYS A 84 -11.11 -7.54 22.27
C CYS A 84 -10.98 -6.06 21.86
N LEU A 85 -11.41 -5.11 22.71
CA LEU A 85 -11.25 -3.68 22.48
C LEU A 85 -9.80 -3.26 22.65
N VAL A 86 -9.27 -2.53 21.65
CA VAL A 86 -7.89 -2.06 21.65
C VAL A 86 -7.84 -0.54 21.79
N GLY A 87 -7.04 -0.05 22.72
CA GLY A 87 -6.75 1.37 22.88
C GLY A 87 -7.88 2.21 23.51
N GLY A 88 -8.95 1.56 24.02
CA GLY A 88 -10.10 2.21 24.66
C GLY A 88 -11.23 2.57 23.69
N GLU A 89 -12.43 2.73 24.27
CA GLU A 89 -13.64 3.04 23.51
C GLU A 89 -13.58 4.44 22.91
N ASN A 90 -14.06 4.58 21.68
CA ASN A 90 -14.05 5.81 20.88
C ASN A 90 -12.65 6.40 20.59
N ASN A 91 -11.59 5.63 20.82
CA ASN A 91 -10.19 5.99 20.57
C ASN A 91 -9.59 5.25 19.34
N GLY A 92 -10.44 4.58 18.56
CA GLY A 92 -10.01 3.76 17.42
C GLY A 92 -9.28 4.53 16.34
N TRP A 93 -9.57 5.83 16.16
CA TRP A 93 -8.85 6.65 15.20
C TRP A 93 -7.36 6.85 15.56
N LYS A 94 -7.06 6.96 16.84
CA LYS A 94 -5.67 7.04 17.31
C LYS A 94 -4.93 5.73 17.06
N VAL A 95 -5.58 4.59 17.32
CA VAL A 95 -5.04 3.25 17.00
C VAL A 95 -4.79 3.12 15.51
N ALA A 96 -5.77 3.52 14.67
CA ALA A 96 -5.65 3.52 13.21
C ALA A 96 -4.47 4.36 12.73
N SER A 97 -4.32 5.57 13.26
CA SER A 97 -3.23 6.48 12.87
C SER A 97 -1.86 5.90 13.18
N THR A 98 -1.68 5.32 14.37
CA THR A 98 -0.44 4.65 14.76
C THR A 98 -0.16 3.43 13.87
N HIS A 99 -1.17 2.62 13.58
CA HIS A 99 -1.05 1.47 12.69
C HIS A 99 -0.60 1.89 11.29
N LEU A 100 -1.25 2.89 10.70
CA LEU A 100 -0.90 3.40 9.37
C LEU A 100 0.51 4.00 9.32
N GLU A 101 0.96 4.68 10.37
CA GLU A 101 2.33 5.18 10.47
C GLU A 101 3.35 4.04 10.46
N VAL A 102 3.09 2.95 11.20
CA VAL A 102 3.96 1.78 11.23
C VAL A 102 3.93 1.04 9.90
N GLU A 103 2.75 0.79 9.33
CA GLU A 103 2.59 0.11 8.05
C GLU A 103 3.33 0.84 6.91
N HIS A 104 3.20 2.15 6.84
CA HIS A 104 3.87 2.94 5.80
C HIS A 104 5.36 3.19 6.08
N SER A 105 5.84 2.82 7.27
CA SER A 105 7.22 3.11 7.68
C SER A 105 8.27 2.15 7.12
N GLY A 106 7.91 0.90 6.87
CA GLY A 106 8.87 -0.18 6.60
C GLY A 106 8.85 -0.77 5.19
N GLN A 107 7.88 -0.40 4.36
CA GLN A 107 7.74 -1.01 3.03
C GLN A 107 8.53 -0.24 1.96
N GLY A 108 9.85 -0.37 2.03
CA GLY A 108 10.72 0.07 0.95
C GLY A 108 10.96 -1.06 -0.04
N ASN A 109 10.70 -0.83 -1.31
CA ASN A 109 11.16 -1.72 -2.37
C ASN A 109 12.65 -1.44 -2.63
N ILE A 110 13.50 -1.98 -1.78
CA ILE A 110 14.97 -1.85 -1.88
C ILE A 110 15.58 -2.89 -2.81
N ARG A 111 14.78 -3.86 -3.26
CA ARG A 111 15.22 -4.91 -4.19
C ARG A 111 15.05 -4.47 -5.64
N THR A 112 15.82 -5.09 -6.52
CA THR A 112 15.65 -4.92 -7.96
C THR A 112 14.26 -5.41 -8.40
N ASN A 113 13.59 -4.66 -9.24
CA ASN A 113 12.28 -5.04 -9.77
C ASN A 113 12.44 -6.27 -10.68
N PRO A 114 11.75 -7.40 -10.42
CA PRO A 114 11.91 -8.63 -11.20
C PRO A 114 11.47 -8.45 -12.67
N VAL A 115 10.45 -7.64 -12.93
CA VAL A 115 9.99 -7.33 -14.28
C VAL A 115 11.08 -6.60 -15.07
N TRP A 116 11.82 -5.68 -14.43
CA TRP A 116 12.97 -5.02 -15.04
C TRP A 116 14.06 -6.01 -15.43
N THR A 117 14.40 -6.94 -14.54
CA THR A 117 15.43 -7.94 -14.80
C THR A 117 15.04 -8.84 -15.99
N ALA A 118 13.80 -9.31 -16.02
CA ALA A 118 13.28 -10.13 -17.12
C ALA A 118 13.21 -9.36 -18.44
N LEU A 119 12.74 -8.10 -18.39
CA LEU A 119 12.67 -7.24 -19.58
C LEU A 119 14.05 -6.95 -20.18
N LEU A 120 15.04 -6.66 -19.34
CA LEU A 120 16.40 -6.42 -19.79
C LEU A 120 17.02 -7.69 -20.42
N ALA A 121 16.81 -8.86 -19.81
CA ALA A 121 17.25 -10.13 -20.36
C ALA A 121 16.58 -10.41 -21.71
N HIS A 122 15.28 -10.19 -21.83
CA HIS A 122 14.52 -10.33 -23.06
C HIS A 122 15.08 -9.44 -24.17
N CYS A 123 15.31 -8.16 -23.92
CA CYS A 123 15.85 -7.24 -24.92
C CYS A 123 17.29 -7.58 -25.36
N ARG A 124 18.05 -8.31 -24.55
CA ARG A 124 19.38 -8.80 -24.92
C ARG A 124 19.36 -10.04 -25.82
N THR A 125 18.34 -10.87 -25.67
CA THR A 125 18.25 -12.16 -26.36
C THR A 125 17.33 -12.16 -27.58
N GLN A 126 16.29 -11.31 -27.57
CA GLN A 126 15.36 -11.22 -28.72
C GLN A 126 15.89 -10.28 -29.80
N HIS A 127 15.56 -10.61 -31.04
CA HIS A 127 16.05 -9.92 -32.24
C HIS A 127 14.88 -9.29 -32.99
N ARG A 128 15.17 -8.14 -33.60
CA ARG A 128 14.33 -7.48 -34.61
C ARG A 128 15.21 -7.15 -35.78
N ASP A 129 14.78 -7.53 -37.00
CA ASP A 129 15.55 -7.31 -38.23
C ASP A 129 17.01 -7.81 -38.13
N GLY A 130 17.21 -8.97 -37.50
CA GLY A 130 18.52 -9.64 -37.36
C GLY A 130 19.44 -9.03 -36.29
N ARG A 131 19.01 -8.03 -35.51
CA ARG A 131 19.80 -7.41 -34.45
C ARG A 131 19.12 -7.59 -33.09
N PRO A 132 19.88 -7.78 -32.00
CA PRO A 132 19.31 -7.76 -30.62
C PRO A 132 18.52 -6.48 -30.39
N LEU A 133 17.36 -6.59 -29.68
CA LEU A 133 16.52 -5.43 -29.40
C LEU A 133 17.28 -4.35 -28.61
N ILE A 134 18.22 -4.75 -27.79
CA ILE A 134 19.01 -3.79 -26.97
C ILE A 134 19.95 -2.91 -27.81
N GLU A 135 20.20 -3.27 -29.09
CA GLU A 135 21.02 -2.46 -30.01
C GLU A 135 20.19 -1.35 -30.69
N ASP A 136 18.86 -1.45 -30.65
CA ASP A 136 17.95 -0.41 -31.14
C ASP A 136 18.05 0.81 -30.27
N PRO A 137 18.34 2.02 -30.79
CA PRO A 137 18.47 3.24 -30.00
C PRO A 137 17.20 3.61 -29.22
N ASP A 138 16.01 3.39 -29.80
CA ASP A 138 14.74 3.72 -29.15
C ASP A 138 14.43 2.77 -27.99
N VAL A 139 14.72 1.48 -28.18
CA VAL A 139 14.63 0.48 -27.12
C VAL A 139 15.59 0.83 -25.98
N ARG A 140 16.84 1.19 -26.30
CA ARG A 140 17.84 1.62 -25.28
C ARG A 140 17.40 2.84 -24.52
N ALA A 141 16.88 3.85 -25.22
CA ALA A 141 16.37 5.07 -24.56
C ALA A 141 15.22 4.74 -23.60
N LYS A 142 14.27 3.90 -24.03
CA LYS A 142 13.15 3.45 -23.18
C LYS A 142 13.64 2.65 -21.97
N LEU A 143 14.57 1.72 -22.16
CA LEU A 143 15.18 0.95 -21.06
C LEU A 143 15.91 1.86 -20.07
N ALA A 144 16.63 2.88 -20.53
CA ALA A 144 17.29 3.84 -19.67
C ALA A 144 16.27 4.68 -18.83
N GLU A 145 15.15 5.06 -19.44
CA GLU A 145 14.06 5.75 -18.73
C GLU A 145 13.43 4.85 -17.67
N ILE A 146 13.14 3.58 -18.01
CA ILE A 146 12.61 2.58 -17.07
C ILE A 146 13.55 2.43 -15.87
N PHE A 147 14.84 2.21 -16.14
CA PHE A 147 15.85 2.08 -15.07
C PHE A 147 15.88 3.30 -14.17
N SER A 148 15.94 4.50 -14.74
CA SER A 148 16.03 5.75 -13.97
C SER A 148 14.82 5.94 -13.05
N ARG A 149 13.61 5.64 -13.52
CA ARG A 149 12.38 5.74 -12.72
C ARG A 149 12.34 4.71 -11.59
N LEU A 150 12.69 3.46 -11.87
CA LEU A 150 12.73 2.40 -10.86
C LEU A 150 13.82 2.67 -9.81
N GLU A 151 14.98 3.20 -10.24
CA GLU A 151 16.06 3.56 -9.34
C GLU A 151 15.69 4.75 -8.43
N ALA A 152 14.97 5.74 -8.95
CA ALA A 152 14.44 6.83 -8.14
C ALA A 152 13.48 6.31 -7.06
N VAL A 153 12.59 5.37 -7.38
CA VAL A 153 11.71 4.71 -6.40
C VAL A 153 12.53 3.97 -5.36
N ARG A 154 13.54 3.19 -5.79
CA ARG A 154 14.41 2.43 -4.89
C ARG A 154 15.17 3.33 -3.92
N LEU A 155 15.78 4.40 -4.41
CA LEU A 155 16.56 5.34 -3.59
C LEU A 155 15.69 6.08 -2.57
N LEU A 156 14.50 6.55 -2.97
CA LEU A 156 13.56 7.20 -2.04
C LEU A 156 13.01 6.21 -1.01
N SER A 157 12.76 4.96 -1.41
CA SER A 157 12.37 3.89 -0.48
C SER A 157 13.47 3.62 0.54
N THR A 158 14.72 3.51 0.08
CA THR A 158 15.90 3.32 0.95
C THR A 158 16.07 4.49 1.92
N ARG A 159 15.93 5.74 1.44
CA ARG A 159 15.96 6.92 2.29
C ARG A 159 14.86 6.88 3.36
N ASN A 160 13.62 6.58 2.97
CA ASN A 160 12.50 6.50 3.91
C ASN A 160 12.73 5.43 4.98
N PHE A 161 13.26 4.27 4.59
CA PHE A 161 13.63 3.21 5.52
C PHE A 161 14.74 3.64 6.48
N TRP A 162 15.80 4.29 5.95
CA TRP A 162 16.89 4.83 6.76
C TRP A 162 16.37 5.86 7.79
N MET A 163 15.48 6.77 7.41
CA MET A 163 14.88 7.74 8.32
C MET A 163 14.17 7.07 9.51
N VAL A 164 13.44 5.97 9.24
CA VAL A 164 12.79 5.19 10.31
C VAL A 164 13.83 4.59 11.25
N TYR A 165 14.83 3.93 10.68
CA TYR A 165 15.87 3.26 11.46
C TYR A 165 16.73 4.24 12.28
N ALA A 166 17.01 5.42 11.72
CA ALA A 166 17.75 6.48 12.39
C ALA A 166 16.92 7.27 13.42
N GLY A 167 15.60 6.98 13.54
CA GLY A 167 14.71 7.73 14.44
C GLY A 167 14.40 9.15 13.95
N GLU A 168 14.66 9.43 12.65
CA GLU A 168 14.40 10.73 12.05
C GLU A 168 12.90 11.00 11.88
N LYS A 169 12.52 12.26 12.09
CA LYS A 169 11.13 12.70 11.95
C LYS A 169 10.73 12.69 10.48
N ARG A 170 9.73 11.88 10.13
CA ARG A 170 9.13 11.88 8.81
C ARG A 170 7.92 12.81 8.76
N SER A 171 7.70 13.41 7.61
CA SER A 171 6.57 14.28 7.33
C SER A 171 5.74 13.76 6.15
N TYR A 172 6.26 13.90 4.95
CA TYR A 172 5.61 13.50 3.70
C TYR A 172 6.36 12.38 2.96
N GLU A 173 7.51 11.95 3.44
CA GLU A 173 8.43 11.06 2.74
C GLU A 173 7.79 9.70 2.41
N GLY A 174 7.02 9.13 3.32
CA GLY A 174 6.26 7.89 3.06
C GLY A 174 5.25 8.06 1.93
N SER A 175 4.52 9.18 1.92
CA SER A 175 3.59 9.52 0.84
C SER A 175 4.30 9.80 -0.48
N GLN A 176 5.47 10.42 -0.46
CA GLN A 176 6.30 10.67 -1.64
C GLN A 176 6.73 9.35 -2.29
N VAL A 177 7.23 8.40 -1.50
CA VAL A 177 7.60 7.07 -2.00
C VAL A 177 6.39 6.35 -2.58
N SER A 178 5.28 6.32 -1.84
CA SER A 178 4.05 5.65 -2.29
C SER A 178 3.52 6.25 -3.60
N TYR A 179 3.49 7.56 -3.71
CA TYR A 179 3.06 8.26 -4.93
C TYR A 179 3.97 7.94 -6.12
N LEU A 180 5.29 8.07 -5.95
CA LEU A 180 6.23 7.81 -7.03
C LEU A 180 6.18 6.35 -7.48
N ARG A 181 6.12 5.40 -6.54
CA ARG A 181 6.01 3.97 -6.84
C ARG A 181 4.77 3.67 -7.67
N LYS A 182 3.60 4.14 -7.25
CA LYS A 182 2.32 3.92 -7.94
C LYS A 182 2.35 4.49 -9.34
N THR A 183 2.74 5.74 -9.49
CA THR A 183 2.80 6.39 -10.81
C THR A 183 3.85 5.76 -11.72
N THR A 184 4.99 5.32 -11.17
CA THR A 184 6.01 4.58 -11.91
C THR A 184 5.50 3.22 -12.37
N ASN A 185 4.80 2.46 -11.53
CA ASN A 185 4.24 1.16 -11.91
C ASN A 185 3.20 1.27 -13.02
N LEU A 186 2.32 2.27 -12.97
CA LEU A 186 1.35 2.51 -14.04
C LEU A 186 2.03 2.94 -15.34
N TRP A 187 3.05 3.79 -15.25
CA TRP A 187 3.84 4.20 -16.42
C TRP A 187 4.64 3.01 -16.99
N LEU A 188 5.25 2.18 -16.15
CA LEU A 188 5.98 0.97 -16.55
C LEU A 188 5.12 0.02 -17.35
N THR A 189 3.87 -0.16 -16.95
CA THR A 189 2.86 -0.91 -17.69
C THR A 189 2.78 -0.47 -19.16
N LYS A 190 2.66 0.83 -19.41
CA LYS A 190 2.61 1.39 -20.76
C LYS A 190 3.94 1.21 -21.52
N ALA A 191 5.05 1.47 -20.84
CA ALA A 191 6.38 1.33 -21.44
C ALA A 191 6.68 -0.12 -21.89
N ILE A 192 6.20 -1.11 -21.13
CA ILE A 192 6.34 -2.53 -21.50
C ILE A 192 5.51 -2.87 -22.75
N ILE A 193 4.27 -2.36 -22.85
CA ILE A 193 3.46 -2.55 -24.05
C ILE A 193 4.13 -1.92 -25.29
N GLU A 194 4.67 -0.71 -25.13
CA GLU A 194 5.38 -0.02 -26.22
C GLU A 194 6.61 -0.83 -26.72
N LEU A 195 7.33 -1.48 -25.80
CA LEU A 195 8.52 -2.27 -26.15
C LEU A 195 8.20 -3.63 -26.75
N LEU A 196 7.22 -4.35 -26.17
CA LEU A 196 6.95 -5.75 -26.46
C LEU A 196 5.72 -5.96 -27.35
N GLY A 197 4.93 -4.91 -27.59
CA GLY A 197 3.73 -4.98 -28.43
C GLY A 197 2.68 -5.96 -27.91
N PRO A 198 1.95 -6.66 -28.79
CA PRO A 198 0.88 -7.58 -28.42
C PRO A 198 1.30 -8.71 -27.47
N ALA A 199 2.56 -9.14 -27.51
CA ALA A 199 3.08 -10.18 -26.62
C ALA A 199 3.06 -9.77 -25.14
N ALA A 200 2.96 -8.46 -24.84
CA ALA A 200 2.79 -7.96 -23.47
C ALA A 200 1.37 -8.14 -22.93
N LEU A 201 0.39 -8.49 -23.76
CA LEU A 201 -1.04 -8.52 -23.41
C LEU A 201 -1.57 -9.95 -23.17
N THR A 202 -0.70 -10.95 -23.19
CA THR A 202 -1.08 -12.34 -23.00
C THR A 202 -0.10 -13.04 -22.07
N ASN A 203 -0.62 -13.97 -21.28
CA ASN A 203 0.14 -14.91 -20.46
C ASN A 203 0.31 -16.29 -21.12
N ASP A 204 -0.06 -16.41 -22.40
CA ASP A 204 0.15 -17.63 -23.17
C ASP A 204 1.65 -18.02 -23.14
N PRO A 205 2.01 -19.28 -22.84
CA PRO A 205 3.40 -19.69 -22.68
C PRO A 205 4.23 -19.61 -23.96
N VAL A 206 3.57 -19.53 -25.15
CA VAL A 206 4.25 -19.44 -26.45
C VAL A 206 4.24 -18.01 -26.98
N LEU A 207 3.13 -17.29 -26.83
CA LEU A 207 2.91 -15.96 -27.40
C LEU A 207 3.23 -14.82 -26.43
N GLY A 208 3.22 -15.11 -25.12
CA GLY A 208 3.46 -14.12 -24.06
C GLY A 208 4.94 -13.77 -23.92
N ALA A 209 5.20 -12.50 -23.61
CA ALA A 209 6.56 -12.04 -23.37
C ALA A 209 6.95 -12.19 -21.89
N ILE A 210 8.24 -12.45 -21.66
CA ILE A 210 8.85 -12.56 -20.32
C ILE A 210 8.03 -13.44 -19.35
N ASP A 211 7.68 -14.63 -19.82
CA ASP A 211 6.97 -15.67 -19.05
C ASP A 211 5.65 -15.16 -18.41
N GLY A 212 4.88 -14.37 -19.16
CA GLY A 212 3.61 -13.79 -18.68
C GLY A 212 3.76 -12.61 -17.70
N MET A 213 4.98 -12.28 -17.28
CA MET A 213 5.21 -11.17 -16.33
C MET A 213 4.79 -9.81 -16.89
N ALA A 214 4.84 -9.63 -18.22
CA ALA A 214 4.37 -8.40 -18.87
C ALA A 214 2.88 -8.21 -18.68
N GLU A 215 2.08 -9.25 -18.92
CA GLU A 215 0.64 -9.25 -18.77
C GLU A 215 0.24 -9.07 -17.28
N ALA A 216 0.87 -9.82 -16.37
CA ALA A 216 0.65 -9.66 -14.95
C ALA A 216 0.96 -8.23 -14.46
N GLN A 217 1.99 -7.58 -15.01
CA GLN A 217 2.32 -6.18 -14.72
C GLN A 217 1.21 -5.22 -15.21
N GLN A 218 0.50 -5.52 -16.33
CA GLN A 218 -0.63 -4.73 -16.81
C GLN A 218 -1.73 -4.64 -15.74
N ARG A 219 -2.16 -5.79 -15.25
CA ARG A 219 -3.21 -5.89 -14.25
C ARG A 219 -2.78 -5.28 -12.91
N ARG A 220 -1.57 -5.61 -12.46
CA ARG A 220 -1.00 -5.10 -11.21
C ARG A 220 -0.85 -3.59 -11.21
N GLY A 221 -0.32 -3.00 -12.29
CA GLY A 221 -0.11 -1.56 -12.40
C GLY A 221 -1.38 -0.72 -12.24
N ILE A 222 -2.54 -1.27 -12.66
CA ILE A 222 -3.85 -0.64 -12.48
C ILE A 222 -4.30 -0.77 -11.01
N VAL A 223 -4.27 -1.98 -10.46
CA VAL A 223 -4.76 -2.26 -9.10
C VAL A 223 -3.95 -1.51 -8.05
N GLU A 224 -2.64 -1.45 -8.20
CA GLU A 224 -1.75 -0.79 -7.22
C GLU A 224 -1.97 0.72 -7.06
N GLN A 225 -2.79 1.35 -7.91
CA GLN A 225 -3.15 2.77 -7.72
C GLN A 225 -3.99 3.02 -6.46
N HIS A 226 -4.64 1.99 -5.90
CA HIS A 226 -5.66 2.13 -4.85
C HIS A 226 -5.18 1.75 -3.44
N PRO A 227 -4.53 0.60 -3.17
CA PRO A 227 -4.19 0.15 -1.81
C PRO A 227 -3.26 1.11 -1.08
N GLY A 228 -3.39 1.20 0.23
CA GLY A 228 -2.53 2.06 1.06
C GLY A 228 -2.68 3.57 0.78
N GLY A 229 -3.91 4.00 0.45
CA GLY A 229 -4.23 5.36 0.00
C GLY A 229 -3.95 5.57 -1.49
N THR A 230 -4.95 6.10 -2.20
CA THR A 230 -4.85 6.38 -3.64
C THR A 230 -3.76 7.40 -3.95
N THR A 231 -3.34 7.47 -5.22
CA THR A 231 -2.40 8.51 -5.69
C THR A 231 -2.86 9.92 -5.33
N ASP A 232 -4.17 10.19 -5.36
CA ASP A 232 -4.72 11.50 -4.99
C ASP A 232 -4.63 11.77 -3.49
N ILE A 233 -4.88 10.74 -2.66
CA ILE A 233 -4.67 10.85 -1.21
C ILE A 233 -3.20 11.13 -0.88
N GLN A 234 -2.26 10.46 -1.57
CA GLN A 234 -0.84 10.73 -1.36
C GLN A 234 -0.48 12.18 -1.71
N ARG A 235 -0.99 12.71 -2.84
CA ARG A 235 -0.83 14.13 -3.21
C ARG A 235 -1.37 15.08 -2.14
N VAL A 236 -2.58 14.80 -1.63
CA VAL A 236 -3.20 15.61 -0.56
C VAL A 236 -2.36 15.60 0.72
N VAL A 237 -1.82 14.44 1.10
CA VAL A 237 -0.94 14.33 2.28
C VAL A 237 0.34 15.15 2.07
N ILE A 238 1.00 15.01 0.93
CA ILE A 238 2.22 15.77 0.60
C ILE A 238 1.91 17.28 0.63
N ALA A 239 0.86 17.73 -0.07
CA ALA A 239 0.49 19.14 -0.15
C ALA A 239 0.24 19.75 1.25
N ARG A 240 -0.53 19.04 2.09
CA ARG A 240 -0.81 19.48 3.47
C ARG A 240 0.46 19.58 4.32
N ARG A 241 1.36 18.61 4.21
CA ARG A 241 2.62 18.60 4.95
C ARG A 241 3.60 19.69 4.49
N LEU A 242 3.50 20.12 3.24
CA LEU A 242 4.25 21.24 2.67
C LEU A 242 3.55 22.59 2.89
N GLY A 243 2.40 22.64 3.57
CA GLY A 243 1.65 23.87 3.82
C GLY A 243 0.83 24.36 2.64
N VAL A 244 0.70 23.57 1.55
CA VAL A 244 -0.10 23.94 0.38
C VAL A 244 -1.56 23.63 0.64
N GLY A 245 -2.47 24.60 0.44
CA GLY A 245 -3.91 24.45 0.61
C GLY A 245 -4.40 24.48 2.06
N ALA A 246 -3.58 24.86 3.01
CA ALA A 246 -4.00 25.13 4.38
C ALA A 246 -4.83 26.42 4.41
N ARG A 247 -6.15 26.30 4.59
CA ARG A 247 -6.94 27.42 5.12
C ARG A 247 -6.60 27.52 6.59
N GLU A 248 -5.81 28.54 6.96
CA GLU A 248 -5.33 28.91 8.29
C GLU A 248 -4.40 27.89 9.02
N PRO A 249 -3.35 28.36 9.72
CA PRO A 249 -2.47 27.54 10.53
C PRO A 249 -3.15 27.18 11.85
N GLN A 250 -4.29 26.48 11.82
CA GLN A 250 -4.91 25.97 13.01
C GLN A 250 -4.50 24.52 13.24
N GLN A 251 -3.70 24.32 14.29
CA GLN A 251 -3.47 23.07 15.04
C GLN A 251 -2.33 22.11 14.64
N ALA A 252 -1.49 22.41 13.65
CA ALA A 252 -0.28 21.59 13.52
C ALA A 252 0.80 21.89 14.59
N GLY A 253 0.76 23.07 15.22
CA GLY A 253 1.70 23.48 16.26
C GLY A 253 1.39 22.96 17.67
N ARG A 254 0.12 22.71 17.99
CA ARG A 254 -0.26 22.39 19.39
C ARG A 254 0.03 20.96 19.85
N LEU A 255 0.15 20.01 18.94
CA LEU A 255 0.49 18.62 19.32
C LEU A 255 2.00 18.41 19.58
N GLY A 256 2.85 19.33 19.13
CA GLY A 256 4.30 19.30 19.40
C GLY A 256 4.70 19.98 20.70
N GLU A 257 4.01 21.05 21.07
CA GLU A 257 4.38 21.86 22.24
C GLU A 257 3.91 21.25 23.56
N GLU A 258 2.72 20.60 23.60
CA GLU A 258 2.25 19.91 24.80
C GLU A 258 3.05 18.64 25.14
N GLY A 259 3.68 18.01 24.14
CA GLY A 259 4.59 16.88 24.33
C GLY A 259 5.96 17.27 24.87
N MET A 260 6.45 18.48 24.60
CA MET A 260 7.72 19.00 25.10
C MET A 260 7.61 19.60 26.51
N ALA A 261 6.48 20.23 26.83
CA ALA A 261 6.28 20.86 28.14
C ALA A 261 6.19 19.85 29.32
N ARG A 262 5.87 18.59 29.04
CA ARG A 262 5.82 17.53 30.07
C ARG A 262 7.16 16.83 30.37
N LYS A 263 8.21 17.08 29.58
CA LYS A 263 9.55 16.47 29.78
C LYS A 263 10.55 17.35 30.55
N THR A 264 10.19 18.59 30.87
CA THR A 264 11.11 19.53 31.53
C THR A 264 10.76 19.88 32.99
N ALA A 265 9.81 19.20 33.59
CA ALA A 265 9.41 19.46 34.98
C ALA A 265 9.46 18.18 35.80
N GLN A 266 10.64 17.77 36.23
CA GLN A 266 10.88 17.11 37.52
C GLN A 266 12.34 17.34 37.93
N PRO A 267 12.63 18.11 38.96
CA PRO A 267 13.92 18.06 39.63
C PRO A 267 14.01 16.81 40.50
N VAL A 268 15.09 16.07 40.34
CA VAL A 268 15.48 15.00 41.25
C VAL A 268 15.94 15.70 42.53
N GLU A 269 15.20 15.55 43.62
CA GLU A 269 15.72 15.85 44.96
C GLU A 269 16.48 14.65 45.51
N ALA A 270 17.53 14.98 46.24
CA ALA A 270 18.62 14.16 46.76
C ALA A 270 18.17 13.07 47.77
#